data_bfb785d54a8dea74cb23d13bc42272a2
#
_entry.id   bfb785d54a8dea74cb23d13bc42272a2
#
_cell.length_a   1.000
_cell.length_b   1.000
_cell.length_c   1.000
_cell.angle_alpha   90.00
_cell.angle_beta   90.00
_cell.angle_gamma   90.00
#
_symmetry.space_group_name_H-M   'P 1'
#
loop_
_entity.id
_entity.type
_entity.pdbx_description
1 polymer ?
#
loop_
_entity_poly.entity_id
_entity_poly.type
_entity_poly.pdbx_seq_one_letter_code
_entity_poly.pdbx_strand_id
1 'polypeptide(L)'
;MNKRLLDIAELLLNSSDYITVDTIAEELKVSNKTIRNDLVILDEWLLEFNLSLDKKTGSGVIILGNEDIKLKVIRDINDKSNCIYAYSPEDRKRYILSKLFIKNSKFRIRDICNELHVSRATVHKDLVVIQNFLQNFKVTLVRKTNNGVYLEGKEKDIRKAVFELATVNKSYTELKEILFSNSNECKDTPSTKIFKELFNYDFEKLSQITLHTLQVEKSNLSDEYYINFLIHIAICIKXRWCQYF
;
A
#
# COMPACT_ATOMS: atom_id res chain seq x y z
N MET A 1 2.95 4.38 -12.55
CA MET A 1 2.36 5.71 -12.90
C MET A 1 1.83 6.38 -11.65
N ASN A 2 1.80 7.71 -11.60
CA ASN A 2 1.16 8.44 -10.50
C ASN A 2 -0.34 8.62 -10.79
N LYS A 3 -1.13 8.98 -9.76
CA LYS A 3 -2.59 9.14 -9.91
C LYS A 3 -2.96 10.08 -11.07
N ARG A 4 -2.32 11.25 -11.16
CA ARG A 4 -2.63 12.23 -12.22
C ARG A 4 -2.42 11.65 -13.63
N LEU A 5 -1.37 10.85 -13.84
CA LEU A 5 -1.14 10.18 -15.13
C LEU A 5 -2.24 9.18 -15.46
N LEU A 6 -2.75 8.47 -14.44
CA LEU A 6 -3.88 7.55 -14.62
C LEU A 6 -5.17 8.32 -14.93
N ASP A 7 -5.41 9.43 -14.22
CA ASP A 7 -6.58 10.30 -14.46
C ASP A 7 -6.54 10.85 -15.90
N ILE A 8 -5.36 11.28 -16.40
CA ILE A 8 -5.18 11.73 -17.79
C ILE A 8 -5.43 10.57 -18.77
N ALA A 9 -4.87 9.39 -18.48
CA ALA A 9 -5.06 8.21 -19.32
C ALA A 9 -6.53 7.83 -19.41
N GLU A 10 -7.21 7.76 -18.28
CA GLU A 10 -8.64 7.42 -18.20
C GLU A 10 -9.50 8.42 -18.99
N LEU A 11 -9.23 9.72 -18.83
CA LEU A 11 -9.94 10.78 -19.53
C LEU A 11 -9.77 10.66 -21.05
N LEU A 12 -8.54 10.41 -21.51
CA LEU A 12 -8.23 10.30 -22.95
C LEU A 12 -8.71 8.95 -23.55
N LEU A 13 -8.66 7.86 -22.80
CA LEU A 13 -9.12 6.54 -23.26
C LEU A 13 -10.65 6.48 -23.40
N ASN A 14 -11.39 7.24 -22.58
CA ASN A 14 -12.83 7.32 -22.64
C ASN A 14 -13.33 8.35 -23.67
N SER A 15 -12.44 9.10 -24.29
CA SER A 15 -12.82 10.11 -25.29
C SER A 15 -12.70 9.57 -26.71
N SER A 16 -13.72 9.83 -27.52
CA SER A 16 -13.70 9.59 -28.97
C SER A 16 -13.13 10.77 -29.77
N ASP A 17 -12.92 11.90 -29.12
CA ASP A 17 -12.49 13.15 -29.75
C ASP A 17 -11.22 13.73 -29.09
N TYR A 18 -10.59 14.67 -29.79
CA TYR A 18 -9.44 15.40 -29.25
C TYR A 18 -9.83 16.22 -28.04
N ILE A 19 -9.07 16.10 -26.96
CA ILE A 19 -9.22 16.95 -25.76
C ILE A 19 -8.05 17.92 -25.69
N THR A 20 -8.36 19.21 -25.48
CA THR A 20 -7.28 20.22 -25.39
C THR A 20 -6.49 20.10 -24.09
N VAL A 21 -5.23 20.52 -24.14
CA VAL A 21 -4.37 20.58 -22.94
C VAL A 21 -4.98 21.48 -21.87
N ASP A 22 -5.67 22.54 -22.29
CA ASP A 22 -6.34 23.48 -21.39
C ASP A 22 -7.49 22.79 -20.65
N THR A 23 -8.32 22.02 -21.35
CA THR A 23 -9.42 21.24 -20.76
C THR A 23 -8.89 20.26 -19.71
N ILE A 24 -7.83 19.50 -20.05
CA ILE A 24 -7.21 18.53 -19.13
C ILE A 24 -6.64 19.26 -17.90
N ALA A 25 -6.00 20.39 -18.11
CA ALA A 25 -5.38 21.19 -17.04
C ALA A 25 -6.44 21.74 -16.07
N GLU A 26 -7.57 22.24 -16.60
CA GLU A 26 -8.70 22.74 -15.81
C GLU A 26 -9.35 21.63 -14.98
N GLU A 27 -9.62 20.48 -15.60
CA GLU A 27 -10.26 19.34 -14.93
C GLU A 27 -9.39 18.80 -13.79
N LEU A 28 -8.08 18.71 -14.00
CA LEU A 28 -7.15 18.20 -13.00
C LEU A 28 -6.56 19.28 -12.09
N LYS A 29 -6.93 20.56 -12.30
CA LYS A 29 -6.52 21.73 -11.49
C LYS A 29 -4.98 21.86 -11.43
N VAL A 30 -4.34 21.73 -12.58
CA VAL A 30 -2.87 21.86 -12.71
C VAL A 30 -2.52 22.78 -13.90
N SER A 31 -1.23 23.16 -14.03
CA SER A 31 -0.79 24.00 -15.13
C SER A 31 -0.69 23.23 -16.45
N ASN A 32 -0.87 23.92 -17.57
CA ASN A 32 -0.67 23.36 -18.93
C ASN A 32 0.74 22.79 -19.10
N LYS A 33 1.75 23.42 -18.49
CA LYS A 33 3.12 22.92 -18.50
C LYS A 33 3.23 21.54 -17.84
N THR A 34 2.50 21.36 -16.73
CA THR A 34 2.43 20.07 -16.01
C THR A 34 1.83 18.99 -16.92
N ILE A 35 0.69 19.31 -17.56
CA ILE A 35 0.00 18.36 -18.47
C ILE A 35 0.93 17.99 -19.63
N ARG A 36 1.59 18.96 -20.26
CA ARG A 36 2.51 18.68 -21.37
C ARG A 36 3.63 17.72 -20.98
N ASN A 37 4.20 17.88 -19.80
CA ASN A 37 5.22 16.97 -19.26
C ASN A 37 4.62 15.57 -18.99
N ASP A 38 3.43 15.52 -18.42
CA ASP A 38 2.74 14.24 -18.12
C ASP A 38 2.37 13.52 -19.43
N LEU A 39 1.98 14.23 -20.49
CA LEU A 39 1.67 13.64 -21.80
C LEU A 39 2.89 13.00 -22.47
N VAL A 40 4.10 13.44 -22.17
CA VAL A 40 5.34 12.79 -22.66
C VAL A 40 5.50 11.42 -21.97
N ILE A 41 5.33 11.39 -20.66
CA ILE A 41 5.44 10.15 -19.87
C ILE A 41 4.32 9.18 -20.25
N LEU A 42 3.11 9.71 -20.47
CA LEU A 42 1.96 8.91 -20.88
C LEU A 42 2.18 8.26 -22.24
N ASP A 43 2.73 9.01 -23.19
CA ASP A 43 3.04 8.53 -24.54
C ASP A 43 4.00 7.33 -24.49
N GLU A 44 5.07 7.43 -23.71
CA GLU A 44 6.01 6.33 -23.48
C GLU A 44 5.33 5.09 -22.89
N TRP A 45 4.42 5.29 -21.94
CA TRP A 45 3.69 4.18 -21.29
C TRP A 45 2.68 3.52 -22.24
N LEU A 46 2.00 4.29 -23.08
CA LEU A 46 1.03 3.77 -24.07
C LEU A 46 1.67 2.82 -25.09
N LEU A 47 2.94 3.04 -25.40
CA LEU A 47 3.69 2.17 -26.33
C LEU A 47 3.78 0.72 -25.84
N GLU A 48 3.77 0.50 -24.50
CA GLU A 48 3.78 -0.85 -23.91
C GLU A 48 2.55 -1.67 -24.34
N PHE A 49 1.47 -0.97 -24.73
CA PHE A 49 0.17 -1.56 -25.12
C PHE A 49 -0.09 -1.45 -26.63
N ASN A 50 0.89 -1.01 -27.41
CA ASN A 50 0.72 -0.70 -28.85
C ASN A 50 -0.37 0.36 -29.07
N LEU A 51 -0.50 1.30 -28.14
CA LEU A 51 -1.31 2.51 -28.28
C LEU A 51 -0.38 3.71 -28.50
N SER A 52 -0.86 4.77 -29.10
CA SER A 52 -0.10 5.99 -29.35
C SER A 52 -0.91 7.24 -29.03
N LEU A 53 -0.22 8.31 -28.64
CA LEU A 53 -0.82 9.61 -28.40
C LEU A 53 -0.70 10.49 -29.64
N ASP A 54 -1.80 10.80 -30.29
CA ASP A 54 -1.79 11.77 -31.39
C ASP A 54 -2.03 13.17 -30.85
N LYS A 55 -1.23 14.12 -31.33
CA LYS A 55 -1.19 15.52 -30.89
C LYS A 55 -1.43 16.44 -32.08
N LYS A 56 -2.59 17.11 -32.13
CA LYS A 56 -2.97 17.98 -33.22
C LYS A 56 -3.05 19.44 -32.73
N THR A 57 -2.24 20.29 -33.33
CA THR A 57 -2.17 21.71 -32.98
C THR A 57 -3.58 22.35 -33.13
N GLY A 58 -4.04 23.01 -32.08
CA GLY A 58 -5.35 23.66 -32.05
C GLY A 58 -6.52 22.75 -31.70
N SER A 59 -6.37 21.43 -31.83
CA SER A 59 -7.43 20.46 -31.52
C SER A 59 -7.20 19.74 -30.20
N GLY A 60 -5.97 19.46 -29.84
CA GLY A 60 -5.63 18.78 -28.60
C GLY A 60 -4.92 17.44 -28.78
N VAL A 61 -5.25 16.50 -27.91
CA VAL A 61 -4.63 15.17 -27.87
C VAL A 61 -5.70 14.07 -27.83
N ILE A 62 -5.39 12.91 -28.42
CA ILE A 62 -6.26 11.73 -28.43
C ILE A 62 -5.36 10.46 -28.40
N ILE A 63 -5.87 9.38 -27.82
CA ILE A 63 -5.19 8.08 -27.85
C ILE A 63 -5.72 7.27 -29.05
N LEU A 64 -4.79 6.87 -29.93
CA LEU A 64 -5.06 6.04 -31.09
C LEU A 64 -4.64 4.59 -30.83
N GLY A 65 -5.39 3.64 -31.39
CA GLY A 65 -5.10 2.22 -31.33
C GLY A 65 -6.33 1.37 -31.35
N ASN A 66 -6.14 0.06 -31.16
CA ASN A 66 -7.23 -0.91 -31.20
C ASN A 66 -8.18 -0.71 -30.00
N GLU A 67 -9.49 -0.68 -30.24
CA GLU A 67 -10.52 -0.42 -29.21
C GLU A 67 -10.54 -1.51 -28.13
N ASP A 68 -10.33 -2.79 -28.51
CA ASP A 68 -10.29 -3.88 -27.52
C ASP A 68 -9.09 -3.70 -26.55
N ILE A 69 -7.97 -3.20 -27.08
CA ILE A 69 -6.79 -2.89 -26.25
C ILE A 69 -7.08 -1.68 -25.35
N LYS A 70 -7.72 -0.64 -25.86
CA LYS A 70 -8.14 0.51 -25.05
C LYS A 70 -9.04 0.07 -23.88
N LEU A 71 -10.07 -0.76 -24.18
CA LEU A 71 -10.98 -1.29 -23.17
C LEU A 71 -10.25 -2.15 -22.13
N LYS A 72 -9.28 -2.93 -22.56
CA LYS A 72 -8.43 -3.72 -21.63
C LYS A 72 -7.62 -2.80 -20.72
N VAL A 73 -6.98 -1.79 -21.29
CA VAL A 73 -6.19 -0.81 -20.53
C VAL A 73 -7.09 -0.03 -19.56
N ILE A 74 -8.30 0.34 -19.96
CA ILE A 74 -9.29 0.98 -19.07
C ILE A 74 -9.62 0.05 -17.88
N ARG A 75 -9.86 -1.23 -18.13
CA ARG A 75 -10.11 -2.21 -17.05
C ARG A 75 -8.90 -2.32 -16.13
N ASP A 76 -7.70 -2.44 -16.69
CA ASP A 76 -6.46 -2.50 -15.93
C ASP A 76 -6.23 -1.21 -15.09
N ILE A 77 -6.59 -0.05 -15.64
CA ILE A 77 -6.56 1.23 -14.91
C ILE A 77 -7.62 1.21 -13.80
N ASN A 78 -8.83 0.77 -14.09
CA ASN A 78 -9.92 0.71 -13.11
C ASN A 78 -9.61 -0.30 -11.99
N ASP A 79 -9.05 -1.45 -12.33
CA ASP A 79 -8.59 -2.43 -11.34
C ASP A 79 -7.44 -1.86 -10.51
N LYS A 80 -6.50 -1.17 -11.14
CA LYS A 80 -5.42 -0.44 -10.45
C LYS A 80 -5.95 0.78 -9.70
N SER A 81 -6.91 1.52 -10.21
CA SER A 81 -7.50 2.67 -9.51
C SER A 81 -8.44 2.22 -8.39
N ASN A 82 -9.06 1.06 -8.50
CA ASN A 82 -9.75 0.41 -7.38
C ASN A 82 -8.74 -0.10 -6.34
N CYS A 83 -7.51 -0.43 -6.76
CA CYS A 83 -6.38 -0.70 -5.87
C CYS A 83 -5.68 0.60 -5.42
N ILE A 84 -5.77 1.67 -6.22
CA ILE A 84 -5.34 3.03 -5.87
C ILE A 84 -6.56 3.79 -5.28
N TYR A 85 -7.31 3.18 -4.40
CA TYR A 85 -7.93 3.97 -3.36
C TYR A 85 -6.77 4.72 -2.71
N ALA A 86 -6.74 6.00 -2.93
CA ALA A 86 -5.74 6.84 -2.29
C ALA A 86 -5.73 6.44 -0.83
N TYR A 87 -4.67 5.76 -0.41
CA TYR A 87 -4.51 5.39 0.99
C TYR A 87 -4.87 6.61 1.81
N SER A 88 -5.83 6.51 2.68
CA SER A 88 -6.09 7.57 3.63
C SER A 88 -4.77 7.92 4.33
N PRO A 89 -4.61 9.11 4.88
CA PRO A 89 -3.37 9.43 5.61
C PRO A 89 -3.04 8.39 6.68
N GLU A 90 -4.05 7.77 7.29
CA GLU A 90 -3.88 6.73 8.30
C GLU A 90 -3.40 5.40 7.66
N ASP A 91 -4.06 4.95 6.60
CA ASP A 91 -3.67 3.71 5.90
C ASP A 91 -2.28 3.84 5.29
N ARG A 92 -1.93 5.02 4.76
CA ARG A 92 -0.61 5.29 4.20
C ARG A 92 0.47 5.16 5.27
N LYS A 93 0.23 5.72 6.47
CA LYS A 93 1.16 5.59 7.61
C LYS A 93 1.30 4.13 8.05
N ARG A 94 0.17 3.40 8.12
CA ARG A 94 0.16 1.96 8.43
C ARG A 94 0.96 1.17 7.39
N TYR A 95 0.79 1.48 6.11
CA TYR A 95 1.53 0.84 5.02
C TYR A 95 3.04 1.07 5.15
N ILE A 96 3.46 2.32 5.37
CA ILE A 96 4.88 2.66 5.56
C ILE A 96 5.45 1.90 6.78
N LEU A 97 4.69 1.86 7.89
CA LEU A 97 5.09 1.11 9.09
C LEU A 97 5.23 -0.39 8.80
N SER A 98 4.26 -0.99 8.08
CA SER A 98 4.33 -2.41 7.74
C SER A 98 5.57 -2.73 6.90
N LYS A 99 5.91 -1.88 5.93
CA LYS A 99 7.14 -2.03 5.14
C LYS A 99 8.41 -1.96 6.01
N LEU A 100 8.42 -1.09 7.02
CA LEU A 100 9.54 -0.98 7.96
C LEU A 100 9.68 -2.23 8.84
N PHE A 101 8.57 -2.84 9.22
CA PHE A 101 8.55 -4.04 10.08
C PHE A 101 8.85 -5.35 9.30
N ILE A 102 8.50 -5.40 8.02
CA ILE A 102 8.78 -6.56 7.16
C ILE A 102 10.27 -6.57 6.80
N LYS A 103 11.06 -7.37 7.43
CA LYS A 103 12.49 -7.62 7.12
C LYS A 103 13.50 -6.61 7.69
N ASN A 104 13.17 -5.78 8.66
CA ASN A 104 14.09 -4.71 9.06
C ASN A 104 14.57 -3.93 7.82
N SER A 105 13.67 -3.77 6.86
CA SER A 105 14.00 -3.37 5.49
C SER A 105 14.33 -1.89 5.41
N LYS A 106 15.40 -1.60 4.73
CA LYS A 106 15.74 -0.25 4.32
C LYS A 106 15.00 0.04 3.02
N PHE A 107 14.22 1.10 2.98
CA PHE A 107 13.60 1.55 1.74
C PHE A 107 14.04 2.97 1.39
N ARG A 108 14.01 3.29 0.13
CA ARG A 108 14.23 4.67 -0.34
C ARG A 108 12.88 5.39 -0.38
N ILE A 109 12.87 6.65 0.04
CA ILE A 109 11.65 7.49 0.02
C ILE A 109 11.03 7.52 -1.39
N ARG A 110 11.87 7.51 -2.44
CA ARG A 110 11.40 7.49 -3.83
C ARG A 110 10.54 6.25 -4.14
N ASP A 111 10.93 5.09 -3.60
CA ASP A 111 10.19 3.84 -3.84
C ASP A 111 8.80 3.91 -3.21
N ILE A 112 8.72 4.41 -1.98
CA ILE A 112 7.44 4.64 -1.28
C ILE A 112 6.57 5.70 -2.02
N CYS A 113 7.19 6.77 -2.53
CA CYS A 113 6.46 7.76 -3.34
C CYS A 113 5.81 7.10 -4.57
N ASN A 114 6.56 6.24 -5.24
CA ASN A 114 6.06 5.52 -6.42
C ASN A 114 4.97 4.50 -6.06
N GLU A 115 5.18 3.72 -4.99
CA GLU A 115 4.20 2.70 -4.55
C GLU A 115 2.88 3.32 -4.08
N LEU A 116 2.94 4.43 -3.38
CA LEU A 116 1.76 5.11 -2.81
C LEU A 116 1.23 6.26 -3.69
N HIS A 117 1.91 6.54 -4.80
CA HIS A 117 1.57 7.64 -5.74
C HIS A 117 1.43 9.00 -5.03
N VAL A 118 2.35 9.31 -4.10
CA VAL A 118 2.35 10.56 -3.34
C VAL A 118 3.68 11.32 -3.48
N SER A 119 3.64 12.61 -3.16
CA SER A 119 4.83 13.46 -3.21
C SER A 119 5.84 13.11 -2.11
N ARG A 120 7.10 13.45 -2.32
CA ARG A 120 8.15 13.35 -1.29
C ARG A 120 7.76 14.13 -0.03
N ALA A 121 7.17 15.31 -0.18
CA ALA A 121 6.74 16.13 0.94
C ALA A 121 5.69 15.41 1.79
N THR A 122 4.75 14.69 1.13
CA THR A 122 3.73 13.88 1.81
C THR A 122 4.39 12.76 2.62
N VAL A 123 5.30 12.00 2.00
CA VAL A 123 6.01 10.90 2.70
C VAL A 123 6.81 11.46 3.89
N HIS A 124 7.47 12.60 3.73
CA HIS A 124 8.21 13.23 4.84
C HIS A 124 7.29 13.60 6.02
N LYS A 125 6.09 14.15 5.75
CA LYS A 125 5.09 14.45 6.79
C LYS A 125 4.63 13.16 7.49
N ASP A 126 4.36 12.10 6.73
CA ASP A 126 3.96 10.80 7.29
C ASP A 126 5.06 10.22 8.18
N LEU A 127 6.33 10.30 7.74
CA LEU A 127 7.48 9.80 8.52
C LEU A 127 7.67 10.54 9.85
N VAL A 128 7.25 11.80 9.95
CA VAL A 128 7.27 12.54 11.24
C VAL A 128 6.24 11.93 12.20
N VAL A 129 5.03 11.67 11.73
CA VAL A 129 3.97 11.05 12.55
C VAL A 129 4.37 9.62 12.96
N ILE A 130 4.94 8.86 12.03
CA ILE A 130 5.47 7.50 12.27
C ILE A 130 6.57 7.54 13.34
N GLN A 131 7.47 8.50 13.28
CA GLN A 131 8.53 8.66 14.28
C GLN A 131 7.95 8.88 15.68
N ASN A 132 6.94 9.73 15.80
CA ASN A 132 6.27 9.98 17.10
C ASN A 132 5.60 8.70 17.63
N PHE A 133 4.93 7.94 16.78
CA PHE A 133 4.35 6.64 17.15
C PHE A 133 5.45 5.69 17.68
N LEU A 134 6.56 5.55 16.96
CA LEU A 134 7.64 4.63 17.29
C LEU A 134 8.36 5.00 18.61
N GLN A 135 8.43 6.30 18.94
CA GLN A 135 9.04 6.79 20.19
C GLN A 135 8.34 6.21 21.43
N ASN A 136 7.01 5.99 21.36
CA ASN A 136 6.26 5.37 22.46
C ASN A 136 6.77 3.96 22.80
N PHE A 137 7.45 3.31 21.85
CA PHE A 137 7.98 1.96 21.98
C PHE A 137 9.52 1.95 22.09
N LYS A 138 10.17 3.11 22.23
CA LYS A 138 11.64 3.22 22.27
C LYS A 138 12.29 2.70 20.99
N VAL A 139 11.60 2.84 19.84
CA VAL A 139 12.11 2.50 18.52
C VAL A 139 12.42 3.79 17.78
N THR A 140 13.59 3.85 17.14
CA THR A 140 14.07 5.03 16.42
C THR A 140 13.91 4.83 14.92
N LEU A 141 13.31 5.81 14.25
CA LEU A 141 13.27 5.87 12.79
C LEU A 141 14.54 6.57 12.29
N VAL A 142 15.42 5.83 11.65
CA VAL A 142 16.69 6.35 11.12
C VAL A 142 16.52 6.71 9.65
N ARG A 143 16.99 7.89 9.27
CA ARG A 143 16.99 8.40 7.89
C ARG A 143 18.43 8.76 7.52
N LYS A 144 19.03 7.99 6.62
CA LYS A 144 20.40 8.26 6.14
C LYS A 144 20.41 8.48 4.64
N THR A 145 21.06 9.54 4.20
CA THR A 145 21.33 9.80 2.78
C THR A 145 22.05 8.56 2.21
N ASN A 146 21.61 8.06 1.09
CA ASN A 146 22.11 6.86 0.40
C ASN A 146 21.76 5.52 1.06
N ASN A 147 21.46 5.46 2.37
CA ASN A 147 21.09 4.22 3.08
C ASN A 147 19.57 4.03 3.24
N GLY A 148 18.79 5.07 2.97
CA GLY A 148 17.34 5.00 3.07
C GLY A 148 16.80 5.19 4.49
N VAL A 149 15.58 4.69 4.70
CA VAL A 149 14.83 4.79 5.96
C VAL A 149 14.74 3.38 6.55
N TYR A 150 15.01 3.26 7.85
CA TYR A 150 14.97 1.97 8.57
C TYR A 150 14.76 2.18 10.07
N LEU A 151 14.53 1.09 10.79
CA LEU A 151 14.31 1.12 12.25
C LEU A 151 15.56 0.68 13.04
N GLU A 152 15.80 1.35 14.17
CA GLU A 152 16.74 0.93 15.18
C GLU A 152 16.03 0.82 16.54
N GLY A 153 16.23 -0.31 17.22
CA GLY A 153 15.60 -0.58 18.52
C GLY A 153 15.80 -2.01 18.95
N LYS A 154 15.50 -2.29 20.22
CA LYS A 154 15.53 -3.66 20.72
C LYS A 154 14.37 -4.44 20.09
N GLU A 155 14.63 -5.69 19.74
CA GLU A 155 13.63 -6.57 19.13
C GLU A 155 12.31 -6.60 19.90
N LYS A 156 12.37 -6.71 21.22
CA LYS A 156 11.17 -6.70 22.08
C LYS A 156 10.33 -5.44 21.93
N ASP A 157 10.97 -4.31 21.72
CA ASP A 157 10.30 -3.00 21.57
C ASP A 157 9.69 -2.87 20.18
N ILE A 158 10.38 -3.37 19.16
CA ILE A 158 9.85 -3.47 17.78
C ILE A 158 8.61 -4.39 17.78
N ARG A 159 8.66 -5.56 18.43
CA ARG A 159 7.50 -6.48 18.54
C ARG A 159 6.28 -5.79 19.16
N LYS A 160 6.48 -4.98 20.19
CA LYS A 160 5.39 -4.21 20.83
C LYS A 160 4.77 -3.22 19.85
N ALA A 161 5.61 -2.52 19.07
CA ALA A 161 5.11 -1.56 18.07
C ALA A 161 4.33 -2.28 16.95
N VAL A 162 4.79 -3.46 16.50
CA VAL A 162 4.08 -4.29 15.52
C VAL A 162 2.72 -4.75 16.07
N PHE A 163 2.70 -5.22 17.30
CA PHE A 163 1.46 -5.67 17.97
C PHE A 163 0.45 -4.53 18.05
N GLU A 164 0.88 -3.35 18.51
CA GLU A 164 0.03 -2.17 18.56
C GLU A 164 -0.51 -1.79 17.18
N LEU A 165 0.35 -1.77 16.16
CA LEU A 165 -0.07 -1.47 14.78
C LEU A 165 -1.13 -2.48 14.28
N ALA A 166 -0.97 -3.74 14.64
CA ALA A 166 -1.88 -4.82 14.20
C ALA A 166 -3.25 -4.74 14.88
N THR A 167 -3.28 -4.37 16.17
CA THR A 167 -4.50 -4.49 17.00
C THR A 167 -5.21 -3.15 17.24
N VAL A 168 -4.50 -2.01 17.18
CA VAL A 168 -5.09 -0.70 17.47
C VAL A 168 -6.33 -0.42 16.60
N ASN A 169 -7.39 0.03 17.25
CA ASN A 169 -8.68 0.37 16.64
C ASN A 169 -9.36 -0.81 15.91
N LYS A 170 -9.06 -2.04 16.30
CA LYS A 170 -9.77 -3.22 15.78
C LYS A 170 -10.45 -3.95 16.94
N SER A 171 -11.72 -4.27 16.73
CA SER A 171 -12.46 -5.12 17.65
C SER A 171 -11.99 -6.57 17.52
N TYR A 172 -12.31 -7.38 18.53
CA TYR A 172 -12.09 -8.82 18.49
C TYR A 172 -12.69 -9.47 17.23
N THR A 173 -13.93 -9.11 16.89
CA THR A 173 -14.61 -9.66 15.71
C THR A 173 -13.89 -9.34 14.41
N GLU A 174 -13.43 -8.10 14.25
CA GLU A 174 -12.63 -7.69 13.08
C GLU A 174 -11.30 -8.46 13.00
N LEU A 175 -10.60 -8.62 14.12
CA LEU A 175 -9.34 -9.38 14.15
C LEU A 175 -9.59 -10.85 13.78
N LYS A 176 -10.65 -11.46 14.32
CA LYS A 176 -11.03 -12.84 14.01
C LYS A 176 -11.34 -13.01 12.52
N GLU A 177 -12.12 -12.09 11.95
CA GLU A 177 -12.42 -12.11 10.50
C GLU A 177 -11.13 -12.00 9.67
N ILE A 178 -10.24 -11.07 10.00
CA ILE A 178 -8.98 -10.88 9.27
C ILE A 178 -8.09 -12.13 9.33
N LEU A 179 -8.03 -12.79 10.51
CA LEU A 179 -7.14 -13.94 10.74
C LEU A 179 -7.66 -15.23 10.09
N PHE A 180 -8.97 -15.45 10.13
CA PHE A 180 -9.57 -16.74 9.78
C PHE A 180 -10.49 -16.71 8.56
N SER A 181 -10.71 -15.54 7.93
CA SER A 181 -11.47 -15.49 6.68
C SER A 181 -10.66 -16.05 5.51
N ASN A 182 -11.27 -16.94 4.77
CA ASN A 182 -10.73 -17.39 3.49
C ASN A 182 -10.55 -16.19 2.56
N SER A 183 -9.46 -16.20 1.81
CA SER A 183 -8.99 -15.10 0.99
C SER A 183 -10.01 -14.50 0.01
N ASN A 184 -11.11 -15.20 -0.25
CA ASN A 184 -12.11 -14.80 -1.25
C ASN A 184 -13.30 -14.00 -0.66
N GLU A 185 -13.45 -13.93 0.66
CA GLU A 185 -14.61 -13.28 1.30
C GLU A 185 -14.25 -12.00 2.06
N CYS A 186 -12.98 -11.77 2.32
CA CYS A 186 -12.56 -10.60 3.06
C CYS A 186 -12.54 -9.36 2.15
N LYS A 187 -13.26 -8.32 2.54
CA LYS A 187 -13.19 -7.03 1.83
C LYS A 187 -11.74 -6.58 1.71
N ASP A 188 -11.29 -6.36 0.50
CA ASP A 188 -9.93 -5.93 0.18
C ASP A 188 -9.70 -4.46 0.58
N THR A 189 -9.77 -4.20 1.88
CA THR A 189 -9.46 -2.88 2.41
C THR A 189 -7.94 -2.70 2.53
N PRO A 190 -7.43 -1.46 2.48
CA PRO A 190 -6.01 -1.21 2.73
C PRO A 190 -5.52 -1.81 4.05
N SER A 191 -6.34 -1.77 5.09
CA SER A 191 -6.02 -2.32 6.42
C SER A 191 -5.86 -3.85 6.39
N THR A 192 -6.73 -4.57 5.67
CA THR A 192 -6.63 -6.03 5.54
C THR A 192 -5.40 -6.43 4.71
N LYS A 193 -5.10 -5.69 3.64
CA LYS A 193 -3.88 -5.90 2.84
C LYS A 193 -2.62 -5.73 3.69
N ILE A 194 -2.54 -4.66 4.45
CA ILE A 194 -1.40 -4.37 5.35
C ILE A 194 -1.24 -5.52 6.37
N PHE A 195 -2.36 -5.98 6.95
CA PHE A 195 -2.34 -7.07 7.93
C PHE A 195 -1.85 -8.38 7.29
N LYS A 196 -2.36 -8.73 6.10
CA LYS A 196 -1.92 -9.91 5.33
C LYS A 196 -0.41 -9.83 4.97
N GLU A 197 0.10 -8.65 4.63
CA GLU A 197 1.54 -8.45 4.38
C GLU A 197 2.37 -8.61 5.66
N LEU A 198 1.89 -8.08 6.79
CA LEU A 198 2.55 -8.23 8.09
C LEU A 198 2.58 -9.69 8.54
N PHE A 199 1.47 -10.41 8.33
CA PHE A 199 1.26 -11.77 8.84
C PHE A 199 0.87 -12.71 7.69
N ASN A 200 1.84 -13.11 6.90
CA ASN A 200 1.63 -14.09 5.84
C ASN A 200 1.70 -15.51 6.43
N TYR A 201 0.73 -15.84 7.30
CA TYR A 201 0.63 -17.13 7.98
C TYR A 201 -0.76 -17.71 7.79
N ASP A 202 -0.82 -19.05 7.75
CA ASP A 202 -2.04 -19.81 7.91
C ASP A 202 -2.39 -19.85 9.41
N PHE A 203 -3.29 -18.94 9.81
CA PHE A 203 -3.69 -18.81 11.21
C PHE A 203 -4.53 -20.00 11.70
N GLU A 204 -5.24 -20.70 10.82
CA GLU A 204 -5.94 -21.94 11.19
C GLU A 204 -4.93 -23.00 11.62
N LYS A 205 -3.91 -23.21 10.81
CA LYS A 205 -2.83 -24.14 11.11
C LYS A 205 -2.04 -23.72 12.36
N LEU A 206 -1.75 -22.42 12.49
CA LEU A 206 -1.09 -21.88 13.68
C LEU A 206 -1.92 -22.13 14.93
N SER A 207 -3.24 -21.92 14.85
CA SER A 207 -4.20 -22.17 15.92
C SER A 207 -4.19 -23.65 16.35
N GLN A 208 -4.28 -24.58 15.38
CA GLN A 208 -4.26 -26.03 15.64
C GLN A 208 -2.96 -26.45 16.34
N ILE A 209 -1.82 -26.03 15.84
CA ILE A 209 -0.50 -26.36 16.44
C ILE A 209 -0.42 -25.79 17.87
N THR A 210 -0.87 -24.56 18.06
CA THR A 210 -0.82 -23.89 19.37
C THR A 210 -1.66 -24.64 20.40
N LEU A 211 -2.92 -24.97 20.06
CA LEU A 211 -3.81 -25.71 20.97
C LEU A 211 -3.25 -27.10 21.30
N HIS A 212 -2.75 -27.82 20.30
CA HIS A 212 -2.15 -29.15 20.48
C HIS A 212 -0.91 -29.08 21.38
N THR A 213 -0.03 -28.10 21.15
CA THR A 213 1.25 -27.96 21.88
C THR A 213 1.02 -27.58 23.35
N LEU A 214 0.04 -26.70 23.60
CA LEU A 214 -0.25 -26.23 24.96
C LEU A 214 -1.12 -27.21 25.75
N GLN A 215 -1.71 -28.21 25.08
CA GLN A 215 -2.68 -29.14 25.68
C GLN A 215 -3.85 -28.39 26.39
N VAL A 216 -4.17 -27.22 25.86
CA VAL A 216 -5.20 -26.36 26.43
C VAL A 216 -6.47 -26.49 25.58
N GLU A 217 -7.57 -26.76 26.26
CA GLU A 217 -8.87 -26.68 25.60
C GLU A 217 -9.21 -25.21 25.31
N LYS A 218 -9.70 -24.95 24.12
CA LYS A 218 -10.09 -23.61 23.67
C LYS A 218 -11.10 -22.95 24.62
N SER A 219 -11.91 -23.77 25.30
CA SER A 219 -12.91 -23.30 26.27
C SER A 219 -12.33 -22.65 27.52
N ASN A 220 -11.03 -22.82 27.78
CA ASN A 220 -10.37 -22.29 28.98
C ASN A 220 -9.77 -20.90 28.81
N LEU A 221 -9.79 -20.37 27.58
CA LEU A 221 -9.27 -19.03 27.26
C LEU A 221 -10.41 -18.19 26.69
N SER A 222 -10.51 -16.92 27.13
CA SER A 222 -11.43 -16.03 26.42
C SER A 222 -10.95 -15.87 24.97
N ASP A 223 -11.91 -15.78 24.07
CA ASP A 223 -11.64 -15.66 22.64
C ASP A 223 -10.72 -14.47 22.33
N GLU A 224 -10.87 -13.37 23.05
CA GLU A 224 -10.04 -12.17 22.88
C GLU A 224 -8.58 -12.44 23.25
N TYR A 225 -8.35 -13.10 24.39
CA TYR A 225 -7.00 -13.48 24.82
C TYR A 225 -6.35 -14.42 23.81
N TYR A 226 -7.12 -15.36 23.29
CA TYR A 226 -6.63 -16.35 22.35
C TYR A 226 -6.20 -15.70 21.03
N ILE A 227 -6.99 -14.79 20.47
CA ILE A 227 -6.64 -14.04 19.24
C ILE A 227 -5.36 -13.22 19.46
N ASN A 228 -5.29 -12.48 20.55
CA ASN A 228 -4.11 -11.68 20.89
C ASN A 228 -2.85 -12.56 21.04
N PHE A 229 -3.01 -13.73 21.64
CA PHE A 229 -1.94 -14.71 21.81
C PHE A 229 -1.44 -15.23 20.47
N LEU A 230 -2.34 -15.58 19.54
CA LEU A 230 -1.95 -16.01 18.19
C LEU A 230 -1.18 -14.91 17.44
N ILE A 231 -1.61 -13.65 17.56
CA ILE A 231 -0.91 -12.50 16.97
C ILE A 231 0.50 -12.39 17.57
N HIS A 232 0.64 -12.53 18.88
CA HIS A 232 1.95 -12.52 19.55
C HIS A 232 2.87 -13.64 19.03
N ILE A 233 2.35 -14.85 18.88
CA ILE A 233 3.13 -15.99 18.33
C ILE A 233 3.58 -15.65 16.90
N ALA A 234 2.68 -15.17 16.05
CA ALA A 234 2.99 -14.80 14.67
C ALA A 234 4.10 -13.75 14.60
N ILE A 235 4.05 -12.73 15.47
CA ILE A 235 5.09 -11.69 15.59
C ILE A 235 6.43 -12.32 16.03
N CYS A 236 6.40 -13.23 17.01
CA CYS A 236 7.61 -13.89 17.52
C CYS A 236 8.27 -14.77 16.45
N ILE A 237 7.49 -15.47 15.67
CA ILE A 237 8.00 -16.29 14.54
C ILE A 237 8.63 -15.35 13.49
N LYS A 238 7.97 -14.33 13.14
CA LYS A 238 8.44 -13.37 12.13
C LYS A 238 9.72 -12.62 12.53
N UNK A 239 9.77 -12.30 13.67
CA UNK A 239 10.81 -11.59 14.13
C UNK A 239 12.04 -12.37 14.28
N ARG A 240 11.93 -13.57 14.63
CA ARG A 240 13.08 -14.49 14.73
C ARG A 240 13.77 -14.72 13.38
N TRP A 241 13.05 -14.72 12.30
CA TRP A 241 13.64 -14.90 10.96
C TRP A 241 14.58 -13.74 10.57
N CYS A 242 14.47 -12.60 11.23
CA CYS A 242 15.32 -11.43 10.95
C CYS A 242 16.72 -11.52 11.54
N GLN A 243 17.00 -12.47 12.46
CA GLN A 243 18.30 -12.64 13.09
C GLN A 243 19.28 -13.55 12.33
N TYR A 244 18.80 -14.28 11.32
CA TYR A 244 19.59 -15.31 10.62
C TYR A 244 19.94 -14.97 9.15
N PHE A 245 19.71 -13.71 8.71
CA PHE A 245 20.07 -13.28 7.35
C PHE A 245 20.75 -11.91 7.33
#